data_849db7f7976b21568bec4b09c7ef7389
#
_entry.id   849db7f7976b21568bec4b09c7ef7389
#
_cell.length_a   1.000
_cell.length_b   1.000
_cell.length_c   1.000
_cell.angle_alpha   90.00
_cell.angle_beta   90.00
_cell.angle_gamma   90.00
#
_symmetry.space_group_name_H-M   'P 1'
#
loop_
_entity.id
_entity.type
_entity.pdbx_description
1 polymer ?
#
loop_
_entity_poly.entity_id
_entity_poly.type
_entity_poly.pdbx_seq_one_letter_code
_entity_poly.pdbx_strand_id
1 'polypeptide(L)'
;MGNSVTVSAIKNIQQYLTHSAKTDSIIANEKTYSEVIRDMVRKQIRFRGKVQGVGFRYHAKNAASSLGLTGWVRNESDGSVYMEVQGEDVFVERLLLNLNSDTYIDIQNVEIRSIDIVEKENGFSVAY
;
A
#
# COMPACT_ATOMS: atom_id res chain seq x y z
N MET A 1 -1.15 -18.75 -3.02
CA MET A 1 -1.45 -18.01 -4.13
C MET A 1 -2.26 -16.81 -3.84
N GLY A 2 -1.80 -15.66 -4.04
CA GLY A 2 -2.54 -14.43 -3.85
C GLY A 2 -3.53 -14.20 -4.97
N ASN A 3 -4.61 -13.53 -4.65
CA ASN A 3 -5.55 -13.08 -5.65
C ASN A 3 -5.14 -11.69 -6.13
N SER A 4 -5.21 -11.46 -7.42
CA SER A 4 -4.95 -10.15 -7.98
C SER A 4 -6.25 -9.37 -8.05
N VAL A 5 -6.17 -8.11 -7.65
CA VAL A 5 -7.29 -7.19 -7.78
C VAL A 5 -6.81 -6.00 -8.60
N THR A 6 -7.54 -5.66 -9.63
CA THR A 6 -7.25 -4.49 -10.43
C THR A 6 -8.30 -3.43 -10.14
N VAL A 7 -7.85 -2.26 -9.72
CA VAL A 7 -8.72 -1.14 -9.37
C VAL A 7 -8.34 0.02 -10.27
N SER A 8 -9.31 0.57 -10.98
CA SER A 8 -9.07 1.69 -11.88
C SER A 8 -9.77 2.92 -11.35
N ALA A 9 -9.07 4.02 -11.29
CA ALA A 9 -9.54 5.32 -10.86
C ALA A 9 -9.65 5.47 -9.34
N ILE A 10 -9.62 6.68 -8.90
CA ILE A 10 -9.62 7.06 -7.49
C ILE A 10 -10.83 6.53 -6.73
N LYS A 11 -12.01 6.69 -7.30
CA LYS A 11 -13.23 6.24 -6.64
C LYS A 11 -13.27 4.72 -6.48
N ASN A 12 -12.58 3.99 -7.34
CA ASN A 12 -12.50 2.54 -7.21
C ASN A 12 -11.59 2.15 -6.06
N ILE A 13 -10.54 2.91 -5.81
CA ILE A 13 -9.70 2.70 -4.63
C ILE A 13 -10.52 2.92 -3.37
N GLN A 14 -11.30 3.99 -3.32
CA GLN A 14 -12.17 4.28 -2.19
C GLN A 14 -13.14 3.12 -1.93
N GLN A 15 -13.74 2.62 -2.99
CA GLN A 15 -14.69 1.53 -2.90
C GLN A 15 -14.02 0.24 -2.38
N TYR A 16 -12.83 -0.06 -2.86
CA TYR A 16 -12.06 -1.21 -2.41
C TYR A 16 -11.75 -1.11 -0.92
N LEU A 17 -11.28 0.05 -0.48
CA LEU A 17 -10.92 0.26 0.92
C LEU A 17 -12.14 0.20 1.83
N THR A 18 -13.26 0.78 1.42
CA THR A 18 -14.50 0.73 2.18
C THR A 18 -14.95 -0.70 2.37
N HIS A 19 -14.82 -1.52 1.34
CA HIS A 19 -15.24 -2.91 1.42
C HIS A 19 -14.37 -3.72 2.38
N SER A 20 -13.06 -3.52 2.36
CA SER A 20 -12.17 -4.35 3.16
C SER A 20 -12.00 -3.87 4.60
N ALA A 21 -12.14 -2.58 4.86
CA ALA A 21 -11.81 -2.01 6.17
C ALA A 21 -13.01 -1.79 7.08
N LYS A 22 -14.19 -2.11 6.64
CA LYS A 22 -15.41 -1.68 7.33
C LYS A 22 -15.54 -2.17 8.76
N THR A 23 -14.83 -3.22 9.14
CA THR A 23 -15.01 -3.80 10.46
C THR A 23 -13.81 -3.57 11.38
N ASP A 24 -12.74 -2.98 10.89
CA ASP A 24 -11.48 -3.03 11.61
C ASP A 24 -11.02 -1.72 12.23
N SER A 25 -11.48 -0.61 11.71
CA SER A 25 -10.90 0.67 12.09
C SER A 25 -11.10 1.04 13.55
N ILE A 26 -12.16 0.55 14.17
CA ILE A 26 -12.53 0.98 15.51
C ILE A 26 -11.66 0.34 16.59
N ILE A 27 -11.24 -0.89 16.39
CA ILE A 27 -10.57 -1.67 17.42
C ILE A 27 -9.08 -1.85 17.18
N ALA A 28 -8.54 -1.16 16.19
CA ALA A 28 -7.18 -1.38 15.76
C ALA A 28 -6.15 -1.17 16.87
N ASN A 29 -6.36 -0.21 17.75
CA ASN A 29 -5.38 0.07 18.81
C ASN A 29 -5.44 -0.86 19.98
N GLU A 30 -6.40 -1.75 20.04
CA GLU A 30 -6.55 -2.65 21.17
C GLU A 30 -6.19 -4.09 20.84
N LYS A 31 -5.54 -4.30 19.71
CA LYS A 31 -5.20 -5.64 19.27
C LYS A 31 -4.11 -6.25 20.14
N THR A 32 -4.24 -7.54 20.42
CA THR A 32 -3.18 -8.29 21.05
C THR A 32 -2.05 -8.54 20.07
N TYR A 33 -0.90 -8.95 20.59
CA TYR A 33 0.23 -9.29 19.72
C TYR A 33 -0.12 -10.36 18.70
N SER A 34 -0.83 -11.40 19.11
CA SER A 34 -1.20 -12.46 18.18
C SER A 34 -2.19 -11.97 17.12
N GLU A 35 -3.07 -11.06 17.47
CA GLU A 35 -3.98 -10.46 16.50
C GLU A 35 -3.22 -9.62 15.47
N VAL A 36 -2.24 -8.85 15.91
CA VAL A 36 -1.40 -8.06 15.01
C VAL A 36 -0.67 -8.98 14.03
N ILE A 37 -0.06 -10.04 14.52
CA ILE A 37 0.65 -10.99 13.67
C ILE A 37 -0.30 -11.63 12.66
N ARG A 38 -1.49 -12.02 13.10
CA ARG A 38 -2.48 -12.64 12.23
C ARG A 38 -2.96 -11.70 11.12
N ASP A 39 -3.02 -10.39 11.44
CA ASP A 39 -3.52 -9.40 10.50
C ASP A 39 -2.42 -8.81 9.60
N MET A 40 -1.19 -9.27 9.76
CA MET A 40 -0.11 -8.80 8.90
C MET A 40 -0.29 -9.33 7.49
N VAL A 41 -0.08 -8.45 6.53
CA VAL A 41 -0.17 -8.76 5.11
C VAL A 41 1.06 -8.23 4.40
N ARG A 42 1.37 -8.83 3.26
CA ARG A 42 2.32 -8.24 2.32
C ARG A 42 1.61 -8.12 0.99
N LYS A 43 1.64 -6.92 0.43
CA LYS A 43 1.00 -6.63 -0.86
C LYS A 43 2.04 -6.23 -1.88
N GLN A 44 1.86 -6.74 -3.07
CA GLN A 44 2.59 -6.33 -4.25
C GLN A 44 1.66 -5.43 -5.04
N ILE A 45 2.06 -4.20 -5.28
CA ILE A 45 1.15 -3.20 -5.84
C ILE A 45 1.82 -2.51 -7.02
N ARG A 46 1.11 -2.42 -8.13
CA ARG A 46 1.57 -1.68 -9.29
C ARG A 46 0.61 -0.54 -9.53
N PHE A 47 1.15 0.67 -9.57
CA PHE A 47 0.38 1.89 -9.80
C PHE A 47 0.66 2.38 -11.21
N ARG A 48 -0.42 2.71 -11.94
CA ARG A 48 -0.33 3.28 -13.28
C ARG A 48 -1.06 4.61 -13.30
N GLY A 49 -0.61 5.49 -14.19
CA GLY A 49 -1.16 6.82 -14.32
C GLY A 49 -0.04 7.85 -14.29
N LYS A 50 -0.33 9.02 -13.72
CA LYS A 50 0.69 10.05 -13.56
C LYS A 50 1.36 9.81 -12.21
N VAL A 51 2.30 8.89 -12.20
CA VAL A 51 2.90 8.38 -10.97
C VAL A 51 4.42 8.54 -10.93
N GLN A 52 5.09 8.76 -12.07
CA GLN A 52 6.52 9.05 -12.09
C GLN A 52 6.75 10.54 -12.31
N GLY A 53 7.82 11.07 -11.73
CA GLY A 53 8.16 12.48 -11.88
C GLY A 53 7.29 13.43 -11.06
N VAL A 54 6.54 12.89 -10.11
CA VAL A 54 5.61 13.67 -9.27
C VAL A 54 5.86 13.47 -7.78
N GLY A 55 7.00 12.88 -7.42
CA GLY A 55 7.35 12.68 -6.01
C GLY A 55 6.72 11.46 -5.37
N PHE A 56 6.21 10.53 -6.16
CA PHE A 56 5.48 9.36 -5.65
C PHE A 56 6.32 8.53 -4.69
N ARG A 57 7.54 8.16 -5.09
CA ARG A 57 8.37 7.29 -4.26
C ARG A 57 8.73 7.93 -2.93
N TYR A 58 9.00 9.22 -2.94
CA TYR A 58 9.31 9.96 -1.74
C TYR A 58 8.10 10.04 -0.81
N HIS A 59 6.94 10.36 -1.37
CA HIS A 59 5.70 10.40 -0.62
C HIS A 59 5.38 9.04 -0.01
N ALA A 60 5.53 7.97 -0.81
CA ALA A 60 5.26 6.61 -0.36
C ALA A 60 6.18 6.21 0.80
N LYS A 61 7.47 6.52 0.68
CA LYS A 61 8.43 6.22 1.73
C LYS A 61 8.06 6.91 3.04
N ASN A 62 7.75 8.19 2.97
CA ASN A 62 7.41 8.96 4.17
C ASN A 62 6.13 8.47 4.80
N ALA A 63 5.10 8.24 4.01
CA ALA A 63 3.82 7.78 4.51
C ALA A 63 3.94 6.37 5.10
N ALA A 64 4.59 5.46 4.40
CA ALA A 64 4.77 4.10 4.87
C ALA A 64 5.56 4.07 6.17
N SER A 65 6.64 4.85 6.24
CA SER A 65 7.47 4.91 7.45
C SER A 65 6.68 5.42 8.65
N SER A 66 5.86 6.45 8.44
CA SER A 66 5.06 6.99 9.54
C SER A 66 3.98 6.03 10.01
N LEU A 67 3.57 5.10 9.16
CA LEU A 67 2.58 4.08 9.50
C LEU A 67 3.22 2.79 10.03
N GLY A 68 4.54 2.76 10.16
CA GLY A 68 5.24 1.57 10.64
C GLY A 68 5.28 0.43 9.64
N LEU A 69 5.05 0.72 8.37
CA LEU A 69 5.08 -0.31 7.33
C LEU A 69 6.51 -0.54 6.86
N THR A 70 6.77 -1.75 6.34
CA THR A 70 8.06 -2.08 5.75
C THR A 70 7.87 -2.42 4.29
N GLY A 71 8.97 -2.41 3.53
CA GLY A 71 8.92 -2.72 2.12
C GLY A 71 9.79 -1.80 1.29
N TRP A 72 9.38 -1.63 0.03
CA TRP A 72 10.16 -0.80 -0.89
C TRP A 72 9.30 -0.40 -2.09
N VAL A 73 9.76 0.62 -2.80
CA VAL A 73 9.06 1.17 -3.96
C VAL A 73 10.08 1.56 -5.01
N ARG A 74 9.77 1.30 -6.28
CA ARG A 74 10.65 1.69 -7.38
C ARG A 74 9.84 2.07 -8.63
N ASN A 75 10.45 2.90 -9.47
CA ASN A 75 9.91 3.20 -10.79
C ASN A 75 10.23 2.05 -11.73
N GLU A 76 9.30 1.75 -12.64
CA GLU A 76 9.49 0.75 -13.68
C GLU A 76 9.68 1.44 -15.01
N SER A 77 10.30 0.73 -15.97
CA SER A 77 10.61 1.30 -17.28
C SER A 77 9.36 1.63 -18.11
N ASP A 78 8.23 1.01 -17.79
CA ASP A 78 6.98 1.24 -18.50
C ASP A 78 6.20 2.45 -17.98
N GLY A 79 6.76 3.19 -17.03
CA GLY A 79 6.11 4.36 -16.45
C GLY A 79 5.31 4.06 -15.19
N SER A 80 5.13 2.80 -14.85
CA SER A 80 4.43 2.44 -13.63
C SER A 80 5.35 2.56 -12.42
N VAL A 81 4.76 2.53 -11.22
CA VAL A 81 5.49 2.42 -9.96
C VAL A 81 5.12 1.09 -9.32
N TYR A 82 6.11 0.37 -8.87
CA TYR A 82 5.95 -0.94 -8.26
C TYR A 82 6.34 -0.88 -6.79
N MET A 83 5.53 -1.49 -5.95
CA MET A 83 5.73 -1.44 -4.51
C MET A 83 5.50 -2.82 -3.90
N GLU A 84 6.31 -3.16 -2.91
CA GLU A 84 5.94 -4.22 -1.96
C GLU A 84 5.85 -3.57 -0.59
N VAL A 85 4.75 -3.83 0.10
CA VAL A 85 4.51 -3.19 1.40
C VAL A 85 3.94 -4.22 2.36
N GLN A 86 4.40 -4.16 3.60
CA GLN A 86 4.07 -5.15 4.63
C GLN A 86 3.74 -4.46 5.94
N GLY A 87 2.73 -4.98 6.61
CA GLY A 87 2.31 -4.53 7.92
C GLY A 87 0.87 -4.92 8.15
N GLU A 88 0.25 -4.33 9.18
CA GLU A 88 -1.17 -4.56 9.42
C GLU A 88 -1.99 -4.03 8.25
N ASP A 89 -2.99 -4.79 7.87
CA ASP A 89 -3.79 -4.49 6.68
C ASP A 89 -4.41 -3.09 6.74
N VAL A 90 -4.89 -2.68 7.89
CA VAL A 90 -5.51 -1.36 8.04
C VAL A 90 -4.52 -0.23 7.72
N PHE A 91 -3.25 -0.42 8.04
CA PHE A 91 -2.24 0.60 7.75
C PHE A 91 -1.82 0.58 6.29
N VAL A 92 -1.84 -0.57 5.65
CA VAL A 92 -1.61 -0.66 4.21
C VAL A 92 -2.71 0.10 3.46
N GLU A 93 -3.95 -0.07 3.89
CA GLU A 93 -5.07 0.66 3.31
C GLU A 93 -4.93 2.16 3.51
N ARG A 94 -4.46 2.56 4.68
CA ARG A 94 -4.25 3.99 4.97
C ARG A 94 -3.16 4.59 4.09
N LEU A 95 -2.12 3.81 3.80
CA LEU A 95 -1.10 4.23 2.85
C LEU A 95 -1.69 4.51 1.47
N LEU A 96 -2.55 3.61 1.00
CA LEU A 96 -3.19 3.80 -0.30
C LEU A 96 -4.05 5.06 -0.34
N LEU A 97 -4.78 5.33 0.74
CA LEU A 97 -5.55 6.56 0.85
C LEU A 97 -4.66 7.79 0.79
N ASN A 98 -3.54 7.74 1.50
CA ASN A 98 -2.57 8.84 1.49
C ASN A 98 -2.06 9.13 0.09
N LEU A 99 -1.66 8.10 -0.62
CA LEU A 99 -1.14 8.26 -1.98
C LEU A 99 -2.20 8.79 -2.92
N ASN A 100 -3.43 8.35 -2.73
CA ASN A 100 -4.54 8.73 -3.59
C ASN A 100 -5.00 10.17 -3.37
N SER A 101 -4.67 10.75 -2.24
CA SER A 101 -5.09 12.12 -1.91
C SER A 101 -4.07 13.18 -2.28
N ASP A 102 -2.90 12.79 -2.78
CA ASP A 102 -1.85 13.74 -3.17
C ASP A 102 -2.25 14.49 -4.44
N THR A 103 -2.05 15.81 -4.42
CA THR A 103 -2.47 16.69 -5.52
C THR A 103 -1.74 16.40 -6.83
N TYR A 104 -0.47 16.02 -6.75
CA TYR A 104 0.36 15.85 -7.94
C TYR A 104 0.37 14.43 -8.49
N ILE A 105 -0.16 13.49 -7.73
CA ILE A 105 -0.21 12.08 -8.11
C ILE A 105 -1.59 11.78 -8.67
N ASP A 106 -1.63 11.21 -9.86
CA ASP A 106 -2.91 10.81 -10.48
C ASP A 106 -2.85 9.32 -10.75
N ILE A 107 -3.40 8.55 -9.82
CA ILE A 107 -3.44 7.09 -9.93
C ILE A 107 -4.67 6.72 -10.75
N GLN A 108 -4.44 6.13 -11.91
CA GLN A 108 -5.52 5.75 -12.83
C GLN A 108 -5.85 4.27 -12.73
N ASN A 109 -4.88 3.46 -12.32
CA ASN A 109 -5.08 2.01 -12.23
C ASN A 109 -4.16 1.45 -11.16
N VAL A 110 -4.67 0.51 -10.38
CA VAL A 110 -3.90 -0.16 -9.32
C VAL A 110 -4.13 -1.66 -9.43
N GLU A 111 -3.03 -2.41 -9.48
CA GLU A 111 -3.06 -3.87 -9.41
C GLU A 111 -2.50 -4.26 -8.06
N ILE A 112 -3.27 -5.00 -7.29
CA ILE A 112 -2.89 -5.39 -5.94
C ILE A 112 -2.95 -6.91 -5.83
N ARG A 113 -1.88 -7.49 -5.30
CA ARG A 113 -1.81 -8.93 -5.09
C ARG A 113 -1.21 -9.23 -3.73
N SER A 114 -1.79 -10.18 -3.00
CA SER A 114 -1.22 -10.66 -1.75
C SER A 114 -0.05 -11.59 -2.05
N ILE A 115 1.03 -11.42 -1.33
CA ILE A 115 2.22 -12.26 -1.45
C ILE A 115 2.68 -12.65 -0.04
N ASP A 116 3.66 -13.52 0.03
CA ASP A 116 4.14 -14.04 1.31
C ASP A 116 4.84 -12.97 2.13
N ILE A 117 4.68 -13.07 3.43
CA ILE A 117 5.38 -12.21 4.39
C ILE A 117 6.88 -12.45 4.28
N VAL A 118 7.64 -11.37 4.36
CA VAL A 118 9.11 -11.42 4.42
C VAL A 118 9.50 -11.18 5.88
N GLU A 119 10.21 -12.13 6.45
CA GLU A 119 10.65 -12.02 7.85
C GLU A 119 11.83 -11.08 7.96
N LYS A 120 11.86 -10.34 9.06
CA LYS A 120 13.00 -9.49 9.43
C LYS A 120 13.27 -8.34 8.47
N GLU A 121 12.26 -7.97 7.68
CA GLU A 121 12.39 -6.77 6.87
C GLU A 121 12.32 -5.54 7.78
N ASN A 122 13.19 -4.57 7.56
CA ASN A 122 13.30 -3.41 8.41
C ASN A 122 13.16 -2.14 7.59
N GLY A 123 12.12 -1.37 7.92
CA GLY A 123 11.91 -0.06 7.31
C GLY A 123 11.35 -0.12 5.90
N PHE A 124 11.13 1.07 5.34
CA PHE A 124 10.62 1.22 3.98
C PHE A 124 11.62 2.05 3.17
N SER A 125 11.97 1.57 2.00
CA SER A 125 13.04 2.19 1.21
C SER A 125 12.62 2.45 -0.23
N VAL A 126 13.35 3.36 -0.86
CA VAL A 126 13.23 3.61 -2.29
C VAL A 126 14.27 2.75 -2.99
N ALA A 127 13.83 1.97 -3.97
CA ALA A 127 14.70 1.15 -4.79
C ALA A 127 14.89 1.78 -6.17
N TYR A 128 16.02 1.48 -6.80
CA TYR A 128 16.35 2.02 -8.11
C TYR A 128 16.66 0.93 -9.13
#